data_6d09cb93ac1936f510509db234e59cef
#
_entry.id   6d09cb93ac1936f510509db234e59cef
#
_cell.length_a   1.000
_cell.length_b   1.000
_cell.length_c   1.000
_cell.angle_alpha   90.00
_cell.angle_beta   90.00
_cell.angle_gamma   90.00
#
_symmetry.space_group_name_H-M   'P 1'
#
loop_
_entity.id
_entity.type
_entity.pdbx_description
1 polymer ?
#
loop_
_entity_poly.entity_id
_entity_poly.type
_entity_poly.pdbx_seq_one_letter_code
_entity_poly.pdbx_strand_id
1 'polypeptide(L)'
;MTAITASMVAELRGKTDAPMMECKKALTEAEGDMVKAEELLRVKLGSKAGKAAARITAEGVVSVATEGAASAMIEVNCETDFVTKNDSFLALAKAAASLVAKHNPADLAALGATAYSQDGFGPTLEDVRKGLIGKIGENMTFRRFKRFATAYKVASYLHGTRIGVVVEFEGDETAAKDVAMHVAAMKPVSLSSAEVPAELVERERSVAAAKAAEDASVAVAAGKPVQSAEIVAKRIEGGVQKYLKEVSLFNQAFVKNDKQTVEQMLKAVSTTVHGFTLYVVGEGIEKKVDDFAAEVAAQIAAAKQTA
;
A
#
# COMPACT_ATOMS: atom_id res chain seq x y z
N MET A 1 -8.09 -42.32 -26.53
CA MET A 1 -8.11 -41.15 -25.62
C MET A 1 -8.29 -41.65 -24.20
N THR A 2 -7.38 -41.33 -23.32
CA THR A 2 -7.47 -41.70 -21.90
C THR A 2 -8.68 -41.01 -21.28
N ALA A 3 -9.58 -41.74 -20.63
CA ALA A 3 -10.74 -41.15 -19.99
C ALA A 3 -10.30 -40.32 -18.77
N ILE A 4 -10.58 -39.02 -18.79
CA ILE A 4 -10.26 -38.11 -17.68
C ILE A 4 -11.25 -38.34 -16.54
N THR A 5 -10.76 -38.90 -15.43
CA THR A 5 -11.57 -39.23 -14.26
C THR A 5 -11.69 -38.03 -13.29
N ALA A 6 -12.74 -38.00 -12.50
CA ALA A 6 -12.91 -37.00 -11.43
C ALA A 6 -11.75 -37.06 -10.41
N SER A 7 -11.18 -38.25 -10.16
CA SER A 7 -10.03 -38.41 -9.28
C SER A 7 -8.78 -37.70 -9.81
N MET A 8 -8.47 -37.84 -11.11
CA MET A 8 -7.35 -37.13 -11.74
C MET A 8 -7.51 -35.62 -11.66
N VAL A 9 -8.73 -35.10 -11.87
CA VAL A 9 -9.02 -33.68 -11.75
C VAL A 9 -8.84 -33.21 -10.30
N ALA A 10 -9.29 -34.00 -9.33
CA ALA A 10 -9.13 -33.68 -7.91
C ALA A 10 -7.66 -33.72 -7.49
N GLU A 11 -6.87 -34.70 -7.97
CA GLU A 11 -5.43 -34.79 -7.72
C GLU A 11 -4.68 -33.58 -8.29
N LEU A 12 -4.91 -33.25 -9.56
CA LEU A 12 -4.27 -32.07 -10.18
C LEU A 12 -4.65 -30.78 -9.48
N ARG A 13 -5.92 -30.66 -9.06
CA ARG A 13 -6.36 -29.52 -8.26
C ARG A 13 -5.69 -29.49 -6.88
N GLY A 14 -5.54 -30.62 -6.22
CA GLY A 14 -4.83 -30.71 -4.93
C GLY A 14 -3.37 -30.26 -5.01
N LYS A 15 -2.71 -30.51 -6.16
CA LYS A 15 -1.32 -30.10 -6.41
C LYS A 15 -1.19 -28.62 -6.80
N THR A 16 -2.13 -28.10 -7.59
CA THR A 16 -2.01 -26.80 -8.24
C THR A 16 -2.93 -25.73 -7.66
N ASP A 17 -3.95 -26.15 -6.91
CA ASP A 17 -5.04 -25.32 -6.38
C ASP A 17 -5.77 -24.50 -7.48
N ALA A 18 -5.61 -24.93 -8.73
CA ALA A 18 -6.23 -24.30 -9.88
C ALA A 18 -7.75 -24.59 -9.94
N PRO A 19 -8.55 -23.74 -10.63
CA PRO A 19 -9.98 -23.99 -10.83
C PRO A 19 -10.24 -25.36 -11.46
N MET A 20 -11.24 -26.10 -10.95
CA MET A 20 -11.55 -27.46 -11.35
C MET A 20 -11.72 -27.63 -12.88
N MET A 21 -12.38 -26.68 -13.54
CA MET A 21 -12.59 -26.72 -14.99
C MET A 21 -11.29 -26.53 -15.79
N GLU A 22 -10.34 -25.73 -15.26
CA GLU A 22 -9.02 -25.57 -15.88
C GLU A 22 -8.19 -26.84 -15.73
N CYS A 23 -8.24 -27.50 -14.56
CA CYS A 23 -7.61 -28.78 -14.35
C CYS A 23 -8.15 -29.84 -15.32
N LYS A 24 -9.48 -29.92 -15.49
CA LYS A 24 -10.11 -30.82 -16.45
C LYS A 24 -9.66 -30.57 -17.89
N LYS A 25 -9.65 -29.30 -18.31
CA LYS A 25 -9.20 -28.91 -19.67
C LYS A 25 -7.72 -29.27 -19.89
N ALA A 26 -6.86 -28.97 -18.92
CA ALA A 26 -5.44 -29.26 -19.01
C ALA A 26 -5.18 -30.79 -19.10
N LEU A 27 -5.86 -31.57 -18.28
CA LEU A 27 -5.78 -33.05 -18.38
C LEU A 27 -6.28 -33.58 -19.72
N THR A 28 -7.34 -33.00 -20.28
CA THR A 28 -7.85 -33.39 -21.60
C THR A 28 -6.83 -33.10 -22.70
N GLU A 29 -6.21 -31.90 -22.69
CA GLU A 29 -5.16 -31.54 -23.65
C GLU A 29 -3.87 -32.36 -23.47
N ALA A 30 -3.55 -32.73 -22.23
CA ALA A 30 -2.41 -33.57 -21.89
C ALA A 30 -2.71 -35.07 -22.07
N GLU A 31 -3.88 -35.46 -22.60
CA GLU A 31 -4.30 -36.85 -22.78
C GLU A 31 -4.20 -37.72 -21.51
N GLY A 32 -4.38 -37.09 -20.35
CA GLY A 32 -4.30 -37.69 -19.02
C GLY A 32 -2.91 -37.71 -18.39
N ASP A 33 -1.90 -37.16 -19.05
CA ASP A 33 -0.55 -37.01 -18.48
C ASP A 33 -0.59 -35.86 -17.43
N MET A 34 -0.34 -36.24 -16.17
CA MET A 34 -0.43 -35.35 -15.03
C MET A 34 0.63 -34.22 -15.07
N VAL A 35 1.87 -34.57 -15.48
CA VAL A 35 2.99 -33.63 -15.54
C VAL A 35 2.76 -32.60 -16.64
N LYS A 36 2.40 -33.05 -17.84
CA LYS A 36 2.06 -32.16 -18.95
C LYS A 36 0.85 -31.27 -18.63
N ALA A 37 -0.16 -31.83 -17.94
CA ALA A 37 -1.33 -31.06 -17.52
C ALA A 37 -0.95 -29.93 -16.54
N GLU A 38 -0.03 -30.17 -15.62
CA GLU A 38 0.49 -29.17 -14.71
C GLU A 38 1.26 -28.07 -15.45
N GLU A 39 2.13 -28.42 -16.39
CA GLU A 39 2.85 -27.48 -17.25
C GLU A 39 1.90 -26.61 -18.09
N LEU A 40 0.89 -27.21 -18.72
CA LEU A 40 -0.14 -26.51 -19.48
C LEU A 40 -0.93 -25.52 -18.60
N LEU A 41 -1.26 -25.92 -17.37
CA LEU A 41 -1.91 -25.03 -16.41
C LEU A 41 -1.04 -23.83 -16.07
N ARG A 42 0.25 -24.03 -15.80
CA ARG A 42 1.18 -22.93 -15.49
C ARG A 42 1.21 -21.88 -16.61
N VAL A 43 1.32 -22.32 -17.87
CA VAL A 43 1.31 -21.44 -19.04
C VAL A 43 -0.03 -20.70 -19.16
N LYS A 44 -1.15 -21.41 -19.05
CA LYS A 44 -2.50 -20.82 -19.17
C LYS A 44 -2.82 -19.83 -18.04
N LEU A 45 -2.48 -20.16 -16.81
CA LEU A 45 -2.72 -19.27 -15.67
C LEU A 45 -1.86 -18.02 -15.80
N GLY A 46 -0.59 -18.14 -16.19
CA GLY A 46 0.28 -16.99 -16.45
C GLY A 46 -0.25 -16.05 -17.54
N SER A 47 -0.88 -16.59 -18.59
CA SER A 47 -1.45 -15.77 -19.68
C SER A 47 -2.69 -14.97 -19.28
N LYS A 48 -3.41 -15.35 -18.20
CA LYS A 48 -4.56 -14.60 -17.67
C LYS A 48 -4.16 -13.27 -17.05
N ALA A 49 -2.92 -13.14 -16.58
CA ALA A 49 -2.43 -11.91 -15.99
C ALA A 49 -2.52 -10.70 -16.94
N GLY A 50 -2.24 -10.90 -18.23
CA GLY A 50 -2.36 -9.83 -19.24
C GLY A 50 -3.78 -9.26 -19.36
N LYS A 51 -4.81 -10.11 -19.25
CA LYS A 51 -6.22 -9.68 -19.27
C LYS A 51 -6.63 -8.97 -17.98
N ALA A 52 -6.00 -9.30 -16.87
CA ALA A 52 -6.28 -8.69 -15.58
C ALA A 52 -5.57 -7.33 -15.39
N ALA A 53 -4.50 -7.05 -16.13
CA ALA A 53 -3.60 -5.91 -15.92
C ALA A 53 -4.28 -4.53 -15.93
N ALA A 54 -5.41 -4.38 -16.65
CA ALA A 54 -6.16 -3.12 -16.71
C ALA A 54 -7.09 -2.89 -15.50
N ARG A 55 -7.28 -3.89 -14.65
CA ARG A 55 -8.16 -3.78 -13.48
C ARG A 55 -7.45 -3.08 -12.33
N ILE A 56 -8.16 -2.14 -11.69
CA ILE A 56 -7.62 -1.31 -10.61
C ILE A 56 -7.35 -2.16 -9.37
N THR A 57 -6.16 -2.02 -8.79
CA THR A 57 -5.73 -2.71 -7.57
C THR A 57 -5.57 -1.68 -6.45
N ALA A 58 -6.64 -1.35 -5.72
CA ALA A 58 -6.65 -0.34 -4.67
C ALA A 58 -6.62 -0.94 -3.25
N GLU A 59 -6.83 -2.25 -3.11
CA GLU A 59 -6.61 -3.01 -1.89
C GLU A 59 -5.21 -3.63 -1.91
N GLY A 60 -4.78 -4.29 -0.82
CA GLY A 60 -3.46 -4.91 -0.77
C GLY A 60 -2.88 -4.98 0.63
N VAL A 61 -1.57 -5.19 0.69
CA VAL A 61 -0.81 -5.28 1.94
C VAL A 61 0.51 -4.51 1.86
N VAL A 62 0.95 -4.00 3.00
CA VAL A 62 2.33 -3.56 3.20
C VAL A 62 3.08 -4.68 3.90
N SER A 63 4.24 -5.05 3.38
CA SER A 63 5.12 -6.04 3.99
C SER A 63 6.50 -5.43 4.27
N VAL A 64 7.10 -5.84 5.40
CA VAL A 64 8.45 -5.46 5.81
C VAL A 64 9.27 -6.72 6.01
N ALA A 65 10.51 -6.71 5.57
CA ALA A 65 11.47 -7.77 5.81
C ALA A 65 12.85 -7.20 6.14
N THR A 66 13.61 -7.95 6.92
CA THR A 66 15.01 -7.62 7.25
C THR A 66 15.89 -8.80 6.87
N GLU A 67 16.94 -8.52 6.10
CA GLU A 67 17.91 -9.50 5.62
C GLU A 67 19.33 -8.97 5.95
N GLY A 68 19.95 -9.58 6.94
CA GLY A 68 21.24 -9.09 7.45
C GLY A 68 21.12 -7.67 8.01
N ALA A 69 21.90 -6.74 7.45
CA ALA A 69 21.92 -5.33 7.84
C ALA A 69 20.92 -4.45 7.04
N ALA A 70 20.17 -5.01 6.12
CA ALA A 70 19.23 -4.26 5.30
C ALA A 70 17.78 -4.65 5.60
N SER A 71 16.92 -3.64 5.67
CA SER A 71 15.48 -3.82 5.74
C SER A 71 14.81 -3.30 4.46
N ALA A 72 13.63 -3.79 4.17
CA ALA A 72 12.82 -3.26 3.08
C ALA A 72 11.35 -3.26 3.42
N MET A 73 10.62 -2.30 2.85
CA MET A 73 9.17 -2.22 2.89
C MET A 73 8.64 -2.18 1.46
N ILE A 74 7.59 -2.92 1.20
CA ILE A 74 6.91 -2.98 -0.10
C ILE A 74 5.41 -2.90 0.08
N GLU A 75 4.73 -2.24 -0.85
CA GLU A 75 3.28 -2.29 -1.02
C GLU A 75 2.95 -3.19 -2.21
N VAL A 76 2.16 -4.24 -1.94
CA VAL A 76 1.64 -5.18 -2.95
C VAL A 76 0.14 -5.05 -2.98
N ASN A 77 -0.41 -4.69 -4.14
CA ASN A 77 -1.83 -4.41 -4.30
C ASN A 77 -2.58 -5.56 -4.97
N CYS A 78 -3.89 -5.66 -4.67
CA CYS A 78 -4.87 -6.56 -5.26
C CYS A 78 -6.20 -5.82 -5.45
N GLU A 79 -7.20 -6.46 -6.04
CA GLU A 79 -8.49 -5.83 -6.32
C GLU A 79 -9.38 -5.73 -5.07
N THR A 80 -9.45 -6.82 -4.28
CA THR A 80 -10.34 -6.91 -3.12
C THR A 80 -9.61 -7.18 -1.81
N ASP A 81 -10.26 -6.87 -0.70
CA ASP A 81 -9.76 -7.15 0.65
C ASP A 81 -9.78 -8.65 1.01
N PHE A 82 -10.51 -9.48 0.26
CA PHE A 82 -10.50 -10.93 0.43
C PHE A 82 -9.13 -11.52 0.13
N VAL A 83 -8.48 -11.05 -0.96
CA VAL A 83 -7.15 -11.50 -1.35
C VAL A 83 -6.09 -11.10 -0.34
N THR A 84 -6.29 -10.00 0.40
CA THR A 84 -5.34 -9.59 1.46
C THR A 84 -5.22 -10.59 2.61
N LYS A 85 -6.11 -11.58 2.68
CA LYS A 85 -6.12 -12.67 3.67
C LYS A 85 -5.66 -14.01 3.07
N ASN A 86 -5.38 -14.05 1.77
CA ASN A 86 -4.95 -15.25 1.09
C ASN A 86 -3.48 -15.56 1.39
N ASP A 87 -3.18 -16.78 1.85
CA ASP A 87 -1.84 -17.17 2.27
C ASP A 87 -0.81 -17.08 1.15
N SER A 88 -1.15 -17.46 -0.08
CA SER A 88 -0.25 -17.36 -1.23
C SER A 88 0.07 -15.90 -1.58
N PHE A 89 -0.89 -14.99 -1.47
CA PHE A 89 -0.68 -13.55 -1.67
C PHE A 89 0.19 -12.95 -0.56
N LEU A 90 -0.05 -13.30 0.70
CA LEU A 90 0.76 -12.86 1.82
C LEU A 90 2.20 -13.37 1.73
N ALA A 91 2.39 -14.63 1.31
CA ALA A 91 3.70 -15.21 1.06
C ALA A 91 4.45 -14.47 -0.08
N LEU A 92 3.76 -14.15 -1.18
CA LEU A 92 4.32 -13.34 -2.28
C LEU A 92 4.79 -11.96 -1.78
N ALA A 93 3.97 -11.27 -1.00
CA ALA A 93 4.30 -9.94 -0.47
C ALA A 93 5.51 -10.00 0.48
N LYS A 94 5.56 -11.00 1.36
CA LYS A 94 6.69 -11.21 2.28
C LYS A 94 7.98 -11.55 1.51
N ALA A 95 7.90 -12.43 0.52
CA ALA A 95 9.02 -12.79 -0.33
C ALA A 95 9.55 -11.57 -1.12
N ALA A 96 8.65 -10.77 -1.69
CA ALA A 96 9.03 -9.55 -2.40
C ALA A 96 9.77 -8.57 -1.48
N ALA A 97 9.33 -8.35 -0.23
CA ALA A 97 10.04 -7.54 0.74
C ALA A 97 11.45 -8.09 1.03
N SER A 98 11.58 -9.40 1.27
CA SER A 98 12.86 -10.08 1.50
C SER A 98 13.81 -9.95 0.30
N LEU A 99 13.31 -10.13 -0.92
CA LEU A 99 14.10 -9.99 -2.15
C LEU A 99 14.58 -8.54 -2.35
N VAL A 100 13.76 -7.54 -2.03
CA VAL A 100 14.20 -6.13 -2.04
C VAL A 100 15.32 -5.90 -1.03
N ALA A 101 15.16 -6.37 0.21
CA ALA A 101 16.18 -6.22 1.24
C ALA A 101 17.50 -6.87 0.82
N LYS A 102 17.45 -8.09 0.27
CA LYS A 102 18.59 -8.92 -0.10
C LYS A 102 19.31 -8.43 -1.37
N HIS A 103 18.56 -8.14 -2.44
CA HIS A 103 19.13 -7.93 -3.76
C HIS A 103 19.22 -6.48 -4.22
N ASN A 104 18.57 -5.54 -3.50
CA ASN A 104 18.55 -4.11 -3.84
C ASN A 104 18.18 -3.85 -5.32
N PRO A 105 17.04 -4.34 -5.82
CA PRO A 105 16.65 -4.11 -7.20
C PRO A 105 16.50 -2.62 -7.48
N ALA A 106 16.86 -2.21 -8.70
CA ALA A 106 16.83 -0.79 -9.09
C ALA A 106 15.39 -0.25 -9.21
N ASP A 107 14.47 -1.10 -9.62
CA ASP A 107 13.06 -0.77 -9.85
C ASP A 107 12.16 -2.02 -9.73
N LEU A 108 10.85 -1.84 -9.96
CA LEU A 108 9.86 -2.93 -9.90
C LEU A 108 10.08 -3.99 -10.98
N ALA A 109 10.62 -3.62 -12.16
CA ALA A 109 10.91 -4.57 -13.22
C ALA A 109 12.09 -5.47 -12.83
N ALA A 110 13.15 -4.89 -12.27
CA ALA A 110 14.29 -5.62 -11.73
C ALA A 110 13.89 -6.54 -10.56
N LEU A 111 13.00 -6.05 -9.68
CA LEU A 111 12.41 -6.88 -8.61
C LEU A 111 11.66 -8.08 -9.20
N GLY A 112 10.80 -7.86 -10.19
CA GLY A 112 10.03 -8.90 -10.86
C GLY A 112 10.91 -9.97 -11.52
N ALA A 113 12.08 -9.59 -12.05
CA ALA A 113 13.04 -10.48 -12.68
C ALA A 113 13.88 -11.31 -11.69
N THR A 114 13.78 -11.02 -10.38
CA THR A 114 14.54 -11.76 -9.35
C THR A 114 14.08 -13.20 -9.28
N ALA A 115 15.05 -14.14 -9.16
CA ALA A 115 14.77 -15.58 -9.05
C ALA A 115 13.93 -15.90 -7.81
N TYR A 116 12.78 -16.48 -8.03
CA TYR A 116 11.86 -16.91 -6.99
C TYR A 116 10.85 -17.94 -7.52
N SER A 117 10.44 -18.86 -6.65
CA SER A 117 9.41 -19.85 -6.98
C SER A 117 8.47 -20.06 -5.79
N GLN A 118 7.19 -20.16 -6.07
CA GLN A 118 6.13 -20.38 -5.08
C GLN A 118 4.93 -21.07 -5.74
N ASP A 119 4.31 -22.02 -5.04
CA ASP A 119 3.08 -22.71 -5.48
C ASP A 119 3.17 -23.32 -6.90
N GLY A 120 4.34 -23.83 -7.28
CA GLY A 120 4.59 -24.37 -8.61
C GLY A 120 4.82 -23.31 -9.70
N PHE A 121 4.77 -22.02 -9.39
CA PHE A 121 5.10 -20.91 -10.30
C PHE A 121 6.55 -20.45 -10.12
N GLY A 122 7.13 -19.89 -11.16
CA GLY A 122 8.51 -19.41 -11.26
C GLY A 122 8.97 -19.48 -12.72
N PRO A 123 10.25 -19.24 -13.03
CA PRO A 123 11.39 -19.11 -12.12
C PRO A 123 11.62 -17.74 -11.51
N THR A 124 10.82 -16.71 -11.85
CA THR A 124 10.98 -15.35 -11.36
C THR A 124 9.80 -14.92 -10.47
N LEU A 125 10.00 -13.88 -9.68
CA LEU A 125 8.95 -13.27 -8.85
C LEU A 125 7.76 -12.81 -9.71
N GLU A 126 8.02 -12.28 -10.90
CA GLU A 126 6.97 -11.89 -11.86
C GLU A 126 6.18 -13.07 -12.39
N ASP A 127 6.83 -14.23 -12.63
CA ASP A 127 6.13 -15.45 -13.04
C ASP A 127 5.23 -15.97 -11.92
N VAL A 128 5.68 -15.90 -10.67
CA VAL A 128 4.87 -16.22 -9.50
C VAL A 128 3.66 -15.31 -9.41
N ARG A 129 3.85 -13.98 -9.54
CA ARG A 129 2.75 -13.02 -9.54
C ARG A 129 1.72 -13.33 -10.63
N LYS A 130 2.17 -13.56 -11.86
CA LYS A 130 1.28 -13.91 -12.99
C LYS A 130 0.54 -15.23 -12.75
N GLY A 131 1.23 -16.22 -12.21
CA GLY A 131 0.63 -17.50 -11.86
C GLY A 131 -0.48 -17.35 -10.81
N LEU A 132 -0.23 -16.56 -9.75
CA LEU A 132 -1.21 -16.29 -8.70
C LEU A 132 -2.42 -15.48 -9.22
N ILE A 133 -2.21 -14.52 -10.12
CA ILE A 133 -3.31 -13.82 -10.81
C ILE A 133 -4.21 -14.83 -11.54
N GLY A 134 -3.61 -15.80 -12.25
CA GLY A 134 -4.36 -16.85 -12.93
C GLY A 134 -5.10 -17.78 -11.97
N LYS A 135 -4.48 -18.14 -10.85
CA LYS A 135 -4.98 -19.05 -9.81
C LYS A 135 -6.12 -18.41 -9.02
N ILE A 136 -5.92 -17.20 -8.51
CA ILE A 136 -6.85 -16.48 -7.63
C ILE A 136 -7.93 -15.75 -8.45
N GLY A 137 -7.59 -15.28 -9.67
CA GLY A 137 -8.53 -14.61 -10.57
C GLY A 137 -8.55 -13.09 -10.43
N GLU A 138 -7.78 -12.51 -9.52
CA GLU A 138 -7.64 -11.07 -9.31
C GLU A 138 -6.30 -10.53 -9.81
N ASN A 139 -6.30 -9.28 -10.28
CA ASN A 139 -5.06 -8.56 -10.59
C ASN A 139 -4.24 -8.30 -9.32
N MET A 140 -2.93 -8.39 -9.46
CA MET A 140 -1.97 -8.10 -8.39
C MET A 140 -0.83 -7.28 -8.94
N THR A 141 -0.36 -6.29 -8.18
CA THR A 141 0.74 -5.41 -8.60
C THR A 141 1.72 -5.17 -7.48
N PHE A 142 3.02 -5.19 -7.79
CA PHE A 142 4.02 -4.57 -6.94
C PHE A 142 3.95 -3.07 -7.20
N ARG A 143 3.54 -2.28 -6.20
CA ARG A 143 3.27 -0.86 -6.42
C ARG A 143 4.49 0.02 -6.18
N ARG A 144 5.11 -0.14 -5.02
CA ARG A 144 6.26 0.63 -4.58
C ARG A 144 7.03 -0.11 -3.50
N PHE A 145 8.31 0.11 -3.43
CA PHE A 145 9.17 -0.38 -2.35
C PHE A 145 10.21 0.65 -1.95
N LYS A 146 10.77 0.47 -0.77
CA LYS A 146 11.96 1.18 -0.31
C LYS A 146 12.85 0.22 0.47
N ARG A 147 14.15 0.25 0.17
CA ARG A 147 15.19 -0.45 0.91
C ARG A 147 15.87 0.51 1.87
N PHE A 148 16.12 0.02 3.06
CA PHE A 148 16.82 0.72 4.14
C PHE A 148 18.13 -0.01 4.40
N ALA A 149 19.24 0.58 3.97
CA ALA A 149 20.60 0.08 4.19
C ALA A 149 21.46 1.27 4.61
N THR A 150 21.15 1.78 5.80
CA THR A 150 21.75 2.98 6.37
C THR A 150 22.71 2.62 7.51
N ALA A 151 23.49 3.58 7.96
CA ALA A 151 24.32 3.43 9.17
C ALA A 151 23.47 3.39 10.45
N TYR A 152 22.18 3.76 10.35
CA TYR A 152 21.26 3.83 11.49
C TYR A 152 20.55 2.50 11.70
N LYS A 153 20.08 2.28 12.93
CA LYS A 153 19.16 1.19 13.22
C LYS A 153 17.80 1.46 12.57
N VAL A 154 17.06 0.40 12.31
CA VAL A 154 15.74 0.47 11.70
C VAL A 154 14.73 -0.19 12.63
N ALA A 155 13.65 0.52 12.94
CA ALA A 155 12.46 -0.01 13.61
C ALA A 155 11.27 0.03 12.65
N SER A 156 10.41 -0.98 12.72
CA SER A 156 9.20 -1.03 11.89
C SER A 156 7.95 -1.28 12.72
N TYR A 157 6.83 -0.79 12.20
CA TYR A 157 5.50 -1.05 12.74
C TYR A 157 4.52 -1.31 11.60
N LEU A 158 3.74 -2.37 11.72
CA LEU A 158 2.64 -2.68 10.82
C LEU A 158 1.32 -2.57 11.58
N HIS A 159 0.43 -1.70 11.12
CA HIS A 159 -0.94 -1.63 11.64
C HIS A 159 -1.87 -2.48 10.77
N GLY A 160 -2.14 -3.70 11.22
CA GLY A 160 -2.71 -4.73 10.37
C GLY A 160 -1.83 -5.01 9.17
N THR A 161 -2.45 -5.13 8.00
CA THR A 161 -1.73 -5.30 6.72
C THR A 161 -1.74 -4.03 5.87
N ARG A 162 -2.45 -2.98 6.30
CA ARG A 162 -2.74 -1.81 5.45
C ARG A 162 -1.79 -0.62 5.64
N ILE A 163 -1.15 -0.50 6.79
CA ILE A 163 -0.25 0.62 7.07
C ILE A 163 1.09 0.05 7.54
N GLY A 164 2.16 0.47 6.90
CA GLY A 164 3.53 0.14 7.30
C GLY A 164 4.34 1.40 7.54
N VAL A 165 5.10 1.40 8.62
CA VAL A 165 6.04 2.47 8.96
C VAL A 165 7.41 1.87 9.24
N VAL A 166 8.42 2.52 8.70
CA VAL A 166 9.84 2.25 9.01
C VAL A 166 10.45 3.55 9.52
N VAL A 167 11.15 3.47 10.64
CA VAL A 167 11.86 4.58 11.29
C VAL A 167 13.33 4.26 11.33
N GLU A 168 14.18 5.19 10.88
CA GLU A 168 15.62 5.16 10.96
C GLU A 168 16.06 5.95 12.21
N PHE A 169 16.82 5.32 13.11
CA PHE A 169 17.08 5.88 14.44
C PHE A 169 18.43 5.49 15.04
N GLU A 170 18.84 6.24 16.04
CA GLU A 170 19.90 5.90 17.00
C GLU A 170 19.33 5.99 18.42
N GLY A 171 19.74 5.07 19.29
CA GLY A 171 19.32 5.03 20.69
C GLY A 171 18.39 3.86 21.01
N ASP A 172 17.29 4.12 21.72
CA ASP A 172 16.35 3.14 22.24
C ASP A 172 15.39 2.61 21.17
N GLU A 173 15.36 1.29 21.00
CA GLU A 173 14.53 0.63 19.99
C GLU A 173 13.03 0.69 20.34
N THR A 174 12.69 0.68 21.63
CA THR A 174 11.29 0.75 22.07
C THR A 174 10.71 2.11 21.73
N ALA A 175 11.46 3.18 22.00
CA ALA A 175 11.06 4.53 21.61
C ALA A 175 10.89 4.67 20.10
N ALA A 176 11.78 4.09 19.29
CA ALA A 176 11.67 4.11 17.84
C ALA A 176 10.43 3.33 17.32
N LYS A 177 10.09 2.19 17.93
CA LYS A 177 8.85 1.44 17.64
C LYS A 177 7.61 2.25 18.01
N ASP A 178 7.66 2.96 19.13
CA ASP A 178 6.58 3.84 19.58
C ASP A 178 6.39 5.03 18.64
N VAL A 179 7.48 5.59 18.10
CA VAL A 179 7.42 6.59 17.03
C VAL A 179 6.84 6.00 15.76
N ALA A 180 7.23 4.79 15.35
CA ALA A 180 6.64 4.15 14.17
C ALA A 180 5.12 3.95 14.32
N MET A 181 4.65 3.56 15.50
CA MET A 181 3.23 3.48 15.80
C MET A 181 2.55 4.86 15.78
N HIS A 182 3.19 5.89 16.34
CA HIS A 182 2.72 7.27 16.30
C HIS A 182 2.57 7.78 14.85
N VAL A 183 3.59 7.54 14.00
CA VAL A 183 3.55 7.90 12.57
C VAL A 183 2.39 7.21 11.85
N ALA A 184 2.13 5.94 12.13
CA ALA A 184 0.99 5.22 11.55
C ALA A 184 -0.36 5.85 11.91
N ALA A 185 -0.50 6.36 13.14
CA ALA A 185 -1.73 6.96 13.64
C ALA A 185 -1.89 8.42 13.20
N MET A 186 -0.83 9.24 13.34
CA MET A 186 -0.90 10.70 13.18
C MET A 186 -0.46 11.19 11.80
N LYS A 187 0.17 10.32 10.99
CA LYS A 187 0.57 10.58 9.60
C LYS A 187 1.27 11.92 9.39
N PRO A 188 2.37 12.21 10.10
CA PRO A 188 3.12 13.43 9.88
C PRO A 188 3.67 13.48 8.45
N VAL A 189 3.87 14.69 7.92
CA VAL A 189 4.39 14.92 6.58
C VAL A 189 5.92 14.96 6.57
N SER A 190 6.52 15.45 7.67
CA SER A 190 7.97 15.64 7.81
C SER A 190 8.43 15.39 9.24
N LEU A 191 9.73 15.31 9.47
CA LEU A 191 10.30 15.21 10.83
C LEU A 191 10.10 16.53 11.59
N SER A 192 10.43 17.66 10.97
CA SER A 192 10.38 18.98 11.57
C SER A 192 9.58 19.96 10.72
N SER A 193 9.16 21.08 11.32
CA SER A 193 8.44 22.15 10.61
C SER A 193 9.26 22.77 9.47
N ALA A 194 10.58 22.75 9.56
CA ALA A 194 11.48 23.28 8.53
C ALA A 194 11.52 22.42 7.26
N GLU A 195 11.16 21.14 7.37
CA GLU A 195 11.18 20.18 6.26
C GLU A 195 9.81 20.02 5.57
N VAL A 196 8.77 20.71 6.05
CA VAL A 196 7.46 20.68 5.40
C VAL A 196 7.60 21.28 3.99
N PRO A 197 7.16 20.59 2.92
CA PRO A 197 7.24 21.11 1.57
C PRO A 197 6.61 22.50 1.42
N ALA A 198 7.33 23.43 0.80
CA ALA A 198 6.88 24.80 0.64
C ALA A 198 5.51 24.94 -0.05
N GLU A 199 5.20 24.04 -0.99
CA GLU A 199 3.90 23.98 -1.65
C GLU A 199 2.74 23.73 -0.68
N LEU A 200 2.94 22.87 0.32
CA LEU A 200 1.92 22.60 1.34
C LEU A 200 1.73 23.81 2.26
N VAL A 201 2.83 24.47 2.62
CA VAL A 201 2.79 25.68 3.45
C VAL A 201 2.05 26.80 2.72
N GLU A 202 2.35 27.01 1.43
CA GLU A 202 1.71 28.06 0.63
C GLU A 202 0.24 27.77 0.35
N ARG A 203 -0.09 26.48 0.14
CA ARG A 203 -1.48 26.06 0.03
C ARG A 203 -2.27 26.35 1.30
N GLU A 204 -1.71 26.03 2.47
CA GLU A 204 -2.35 26.33 3.76
C GLU A 204 -2.50 27.84 3.98
N ARG A 205 -1.47 28.63 3.62
CA ARG A 205 -1.52 30.10 3.66
C ARG A 205 -2.66 30.65 2.80
N SER A 206 -2.82 30.13 1.58
CA SER A 206 -3.89 30.51 0.66
C SER A 206 -5.27 30.16 1.21
N VAL A 207 -5.44 28.99 1.81
CA VAL A 207 -6.69 28.57 2.46
C VAL A 207 -7.02 29.48 3.65
N ALA A 208 -6.03 29.78 4.50
CA ALA A 208 -6.21 30.67 5.63
C ALA A 208 -6.58 32.10 5.19
N ALA A 209 -5.97 32.59 4.10
CA ALA A 209 -6.29 33.91 3.52
C ALA A 209 -7.72 33.94 2.94
N ALA A 210 -8.12 32.91 2.19
CA ALA A 210 -9.48 32.82 1.65
C ALA A 210 -10.53 32.78 2.76
N LYS A 211 -10.29 32.02 3.81
CA LYS A 211 -11.17 31.98 4.99
C LYS A 211 -11.26 33.33 5.71
N ALA A 212 -10.15 34.03 5.84
CA ALA A 212 -10.16 35.37 6.45
C ALA A 212 -10.94 36.39 5.61
N ALA A 213 -10.89 36.30 4.27
CA ALA A 213 -11.66 37.14 3.36
C ALA A 213 -13.17 36.83 3.45
N GLU A 214 -13.54 35.56 3.54
CA GLU A 214 -14.92 35.10 3.75
C GLU A 214 -15.47 35.63 5.10
N ASP A 215 -14.72 35.43 6.19
CA ASP A 215 -15.08 35.94 7.52
C ASP A 215 -15.30 37.47 7.50
N ALA A 216 -14.46 38.21 6.76
CA ALA A 216 -14.61 39.67 6.61
C ALA A 216 -15.89 40.03 5.85
N SER A 217 -16.22 39.33 4.76
CA SER A 217 -17.44 39.56 3.99
C SER A 217 -18.71 39.30 4.82
N VAL A 218 -18.70 38.22 5.62
CA VAL A 218 -19.79 37.87 6.54
C VAL A 218 -19.94 38.96 7.63
N ALA A 219 -18.82 39.46 8.17
CA ALA A 219 -18.85 40.52 9.16
C ALA A 219 -19.47 41.81 8.61
N VAL A 220 -19.09 42.20 7.39
CA VAL A 220 -19.68 43.37 6.67
C VAL A 220 -21.19 43.18 6.50
N ALA A 221 -21.61 42.04 5.99
CA ALA A 221 -23.02 41.74 5.79
C ALA A 221 -23.85 41.76 7.10
N ALA A 222 -23.21 41.42 8.23
CA ALA A 222 -23.81 41.43 9.56
C ALA A 222 -23.69 42.79 10.29
N GLY A 223 -23.15 43.84 9.64
CA GLY A 223 -22.92 45.18 10.25
C GLY A 223 -21.89 45.17 11.37
N LYS A 224 -20.99 44.18 11.41
CA LYS A 224 -19.92 44.06 12.40
C LYS A 224 -18.63 44.73 11.92
N PRO A 225 -17.78 45.24 12.82
CA PRO A 225 -16.49 45.80 12.41
C PRO A 225 -15.57 44.76 11.80
N VAL A 226 -14.93 45.11 10.69
CA VAL A 226 -13.92 44.26 10.03
C VAL A 226 -12.58 44.41 10.76
N GLN A 227 -11.86 43.31 10.91
CA GLN A 227 -10.52 43.29 11.50
C GLN A 227 -9.52 44.08 10.64
N SER A 228 -8.55 44.74 11.26
CA SER A 228 -7.49 45.41 10.52
C SER A 228 -6.62 44.43 9.72
N ALA A 229 -6.05 44.89 8.61
CA ALA A 229 -5.16 44.05 7.77
C ALA A 229 -4.01 43.40 8.55
N GLU A 230 -3.48 44.13 9.57
CA GLU A 230 -2.42 43.61 10.44
C GLU A 230 -2.89 42.42 11.30
N ILE A 231 -4.09 42.51 11.88
CA ILE A 231 -4.69 41.45 12.69
C ILE A 231 -4.96 40.21 11.80
N VAL A 232 -5.49 40.46 10.59
CA VAL A 232 -5.73 39.37 9.61
C VAL A 232 -4.42 38.70 9.22
N ALA A 233 -3.36 39.43 8.92
CA ALA A 233 -2.05 38.88 8.58
C ALA A 233 -1.46 38.03 9.73
N LYS A 234 -1.53 38.50 10.96
CA LYS A 234 -1.10 37.73 12.15
C LYS A 234 -1.91 36.47 12.35
N ARG A 235 -3.22 36.51 12.08
CA ARG A 235 -4.10 35.36 12.17
C ARG A 235 -3.75 34.30 11.12
N ILE A 236 -3.50 34.72 9.88
CA ILE A 236 -3.07 33.81 8.80
C ILE A 236 -1.75 33.13 9.17
N GLU A 237 -0.74 33.93 9.58
CA GLU A 237 0.55 33.38 9.98
C GLU A 237 0.43 32.42 11.20
N GLY A 238 -0.37 32.79 12.20
CA GLY A 238 -0.69 31.93 13.33
C GLY A 238 -1.32 30.59 12.90
N GLY A 239 -2.21 30.61 11.89
CA GLY A 239 -2.80 29.42 11.29
C GLY A 239 -1.75 28.54 10.61
N VAL A 240 -0.85 29.13 9.82
CA VAL A 240 0.25 28.42 9.17
C VAL A 240 1.19 27.78 10.21
N GLN A 241 1.56 28.53 11.28
CA GLN A 241 2.40 28.00 12.35
C GLN A 241 1.73 26.82 13.10
N LYS A 242 0.41 26.89 13.28
CA LYS A 242 -0.34 25.78 13.87
C LYS A 242 -0.31 24.56 12.96
N TYR A 243 -0.59 24.73 11.67
CA TYR A 243 -0.52 23.67 10.67
C TYR A 243 0.87 22.99 10.65
N LEU A 244 1.96 23.78 10.61
CA LEU A 244 3.32 23.28 10.65
C LEU A 244 3.58 22.36 11.86
N LYS A 245 3.06 22.72 13.03
CA LYS A 245 3.17 21.89 14.24
C LYS A 245 2.33 20.62 14.14
N GLU A 246 1.15 20.68 13.53
CA GLU A 246 0.25 19.55 13.39
C GLU A 246 0.78 18.49 12.40
N VAL A 247 1.51 18.91 11.35
CA VAL A 247 2.02 17.99 10.32
C VAL A 247 3.48 17.56 10.55
N SER A 248 4.17 18.09 11.55
CA SER A 248 5.58 17.78 11.83
C SER A 248 5.71 16.82 12.99
N LEU A 249 6.36 15.67 12.76
CA LEU A 249 6.49 14.57 13.72
C LEU A 249 6.96 15.03 15.09
N PHE A 250 8.04 15.81 15.16
CA PHE A 250 8.64 16.22 16.43
C PHE A 250 7.76 17.17 17.25
N ASN A 251 6.87 17.91 16.58
CA ASN A 251 5.98 18.87 17.22
C ASN A 251 4.62 18.28 17.63
N GLN A 252 4.25 17.12 17.08
CA GLN A 252 3.00 16.45 17.43
C GLN A 252 2.98 15.99 18.89
N ALA A 253 1.81 16.07 19.53
CA ALA A 253 1.57 15.46 20.82
C ALA A 253 1.73 13.93 20.70
N PHE A 254 2.50 13.31 21.58
CA PHE A 254 2.81 11.89 21.50
C PHE A 254 1.58 11.03 21.75
N VAL A 255 1.26 10.11 20.85
CA VAL A 255 0.01 9.34 20.88
C VAL A 255 -0.22 8.52 22.15
N LYS A 256 0.85 8.09 22.84
CA LYS A 256 0.77 7.37 24.11
C LYS A 256 0.72 8.28 25.33
N ASN A 257 1.11 9.56 25.19
CA ASN A 257 1.12 10.54 26.25
C ASN A 257 1.05 11.97 25.66
N ASP A 258 -0.14 12.49 25.55
CA ASP A 258 -0.45 13.80 24.94
C ASP A 258 0.10 15.02 25.71
N LYS A 259 0.61 14.79 26.93
CA LYS A 259 1.25 15.84 27.75
C LYS A 259 2.66 16.19 27.30
N GLN A 260 3.23 15.44 26.38
CA GLN A 260 4.56 15.69 25.83
C GLN A 260 4.54 15.55 24.30
N THR A 261 5.46 16.24 23.64
CA THR A 261 5.68 16.06 22.20
C THR A 261 6.54 14.84 21.92
N VAL A 262 6.51 14.37 20.67
CA VAL A 262 7.41 13.29 20.21
C VAL A 262 8.88 13.67 20.46
N GLU A 263 9.27 14.93 20.20
CA GLU A 263 10.62 15.43 20.47
C GLU A 263 11.01 15.33 21.95
N GLN A 264 10.10 15.71 22.85
CA GLN A 264 10.34 15.62 24.29
C GLN A 264 10.50 14.17 24.76
N MET A 265 9.66 13.27 24.24
CA MET A 265 9.74 11.84 24.52
C MET A 265 11.10 11.28 24.08
N LEU A 266 11.52 11.55 22.84
CA LEU A 266 12.79 11.08 22.29
C LEU A 266 14.01 11.60 23.08
N LYS A 267 14.01 12.89 23.45
CA LYS A 267 15.05 13.49 24.28
C LYS A 267 15.17 12.83 25.66
N ALA A 268 14.04 12.48 26.28
CA ALA A 268 14.02 11.85 27.60
C ALA A 268 14.71 10.47 27.61
N VAL A 269 14.77 9.78 26.46
CA VAL A 269 15.39 8.45 26.31
C VAL A 269 16.65 8.47 25.42
N SER A 270 17.22 9.65 25.20
CA SER A 270 18.46 9.84 24.41
C SER A 270 18.39 9.15 23.05
N THR A 271 17.26 9.30 22.35
CA THR A 271 17.00 8.69 21.04
C THR A 271 16.86 9.76 19.99
N THR A 272 17.46 9.52 18.82
CA THR A 272 17.38 10.40 17.65
C THR A 272 16.71 9.66 16.50
N VAL A 273 15.73 10.28 15.88
CA VAL A 273 15.08 9.80 14.66
C VAL A 273 15.61 10.60 13.47
N HIS A 274 16.17 9.89 12.49
CA HIS A 274 16.79 10.47 11.30
C HIS A 274 15.86 10.49 10.10
N GLY A 275 14.84 9.61 10.09
CA GLY A 275 13.88 9.54 9.01
C GLY A 275 12.74 8.57 9.32
N PHE A 276 11.65 8.74 8.61
CA PHE A 276 10.58 7.74 8.57
C PHE A 276 10.07 7.55 7.15
N THR A 277 9.47 6.41 6.92
CA THR A 277 8.74 6.10 5.69
C THR A 277 7.42 5.49 6.07
N LEU A 278 6.34 6.05 5.55
CA LEU A 278 4.96 5.60 5.77
C LEU A 278 4.39 5.12 4.44
N TYR A 279 3.86 3.89 4.40
CA TYR A 279 3.03 3.40 3.32
C TYR A 279 1.63 3.09 3.84
N VAL A 280 0.65 3.64 3.13
CA VAL A 280 -0.77 3.30 3.31
C VAL A 280 -1.24 2.64 2.03
N VAL A 281 -1.82 1.45 2.13
CA VAL A 281 -2.33 0.68 0.98
C VAL A 281 -3.34 1.51 0.20
N GLY A 282 -3.13 1.58 -1.11
CA GLY A 282 -4.05 2.25 -2.02
C GLY A 282 -4.06 3.77 -1.96
N GLU A 283 -3.16 4.39 -1.19
CA GLU A 283 -3.06 5.85 -1.09
C GLU A 283 -2.88 6.49 -2.47
N GLY A 284 -3.75 7.47 -2.81
CA GLY A 284 -3.73 8.15 -4.10
C GLY A 284 -4.25 7.34 -5.30
N ILE A 285 -4.78 6.13 -5.09
CA ILE A 285 -5.48 5.37 -6.13
C ILE A 285 -6.96 5.71 -6.09
N GLU A 286 -7.48 6.26 -7.18
CA GLU A 286 -8.91 6.49 -7.32
C GLU A 286 -9.64 5.15 -7.41
N LYS A 287 -10.47 4.85 -6.42
CA LYS A 287 -11.37 3.70 -6.47
C LYS A 287 -12.50 4.04 -7.44
N LYS A 288 -12.81 3.13 -8.38
CA LYS A 288 -14.10 3.19 -9.06
C LYS A 288 -15.19 3.17 -7.99
N VAL A 289 -16.02 4.18 -7.98
CA VAL A 289 -17.28 4.13 -7.24
C VAL A 289 -18.20 3.26 -8.10
N ASP A 290 -18.29 1.98 -7.77
CA ASP A 290 -19.27 1.10 -8.41
C ASP A 290 -20.66 1.53 -7.93
N ASP A 291 -21.33 2.32 -8.75
CA ASP A 291 -22.75 2.58 -8.57
C ASP A 291 -23.52 1.36 -9.10
N PHE A 292 -23.63 0.36 -8.23
CA PHE A 292 -24.31 -0.89 -8.53
C PHE A 292 -25.75 -0.65 -9.01
N ALA A 293 -26.41 0.39 -8.50
CA ALA A 293 -27.76 0.75 -8.95
C ALA A 293 -27.75 1.26 -10.40
N ALA A 294 -26.76 2.07 -10.78
CA ALA A 294 -26.60 2.53 -12.17
C ALA A 294 -26.19 1.40 -13.12
N GLU A 295 -25.32 0.48 -12.69
CA GLU A 295 -24.96 -0.69 -13.49
C GLU A 295 -26.15 -1.62 -13.75
N VAL A 296 -26.93 -1.94 -12.73
CA VAL A 296 -28.14 -2.75 -12.86
C VAL A 296 -29.17 -2.05 -13.76
N ALA A 297 -29.35 -0.73 -13.60
CA ALA A 297 -30.25 0.05 -14.46
C ALA A 297 -29.78 0.03 -15.92
N ALA A 298 -28.49 0.15 -16.19
CA ALA A 298 -27.90 0.08 -17.53
C ALA A 298 -28.08 -1.31 -18.17
N GLN A 299 -27.88 -2.39 -17.39
CA GLN A 299 -28.11 -3.76 -17.86
C GLN A 299 -29.58 -4.04 -18.18
N ILE A 300 -30.51 -3.55 -17.35
CA ILE A 300 -31.96 -3.65 -17.61
C ILE A 300 -32.33 -2.87 -18.88
N ALA A 301 -31.77 -1.67 -19.06
CA ALA A 301 -32.03 -0.88 -20.27
C ALA A 301 -31.49 -1.55 -21.53
N ALA A 302 -30.29 -2.13 -21.50
CA ALA A 302 -29.70 -2.88 -22.61
C ALA A 302 -30.50 -4.15 -22.93
N ALA A 303 -30.98 -4.89 -21.96
CA ALA A 303 -31.81 -6.08 -22.15
C ALA A 303 -33.17 -5.73 -22.79
N LYS A 304 -33.74 -4.55 -22.50
CA LYS A 304 -34.99 -4.07 -23.11
C LYS A 304 -34.84 -3.61 -24.58
N GLN A 305 -33.61 -3.27 -25.01
CA GLN A 305 -33.34 -2.87 -26.39
C GLN A 305 -33.09 -4.06 -27.33
N THR A 306 -32.82 -5.25 -26.77
CA THR A 306 -32.54 -6.49 -27.49
C THR A 306 -33.74 -7.46 -27.53
N ALA A 307 -34.85 -7.11 -26.90
CA ALA A 307 -36.12 -7.84 -26.90
C ALA A 307 -37.16 -7.11 -27.81
#